data_be39c06b16ca814cfc0881a17d4cf959
#
_entry.id   be39c06b16ca814cfc0881a17d4cf959
#
_cell.length_a   1.000
_cell.length_b   1.000
_cell.length_c   1.000
_cell.angle_alpha   90.00
_cell.angle_beta   90.00
_cell.angle_gamma   90.00
#
_symmetry.space_group_name_H-M   'P 1'
#
loop_
_entity.id
_entity.type
_entity.pdbx_description
1 polymer ?
#
loop_
_entity_poly.entity_id
_entity_poly.type
_entity_poly.pdbx_seq_one_letter_code
_entity_poly.pdbx_strand_id
1 'polypeptide(L)'
;MDKWLETRDFPLSLISASGFVFRGEELLMIRHRKRGWSFPGGIAERGEDVLSCLKREIREESGIDAKPRYLVGVYQRLKAKPGYGPLEGFELPPVIVLTFVCDYVGGKETVSQECPDVAWHTLEEARELIDDPFVIKTFEDMLGFDGNVCFGSFEKKEDLCPADQNGKT
;
A
#
# COMPACT_ATOMS: atom_id res chain seq x y z
N MET A 1 -33.21 -13.68 0.51
CA MET A 1 -32.08 -14.52 1.04
C MET A 1 -30.84 -14.16 0.23
N ASP A 2 -29.71 -13.91 0.89
CA ASP A 2 -28.52 -13.49 0.19
C ASP A 2 -27.96 -14.61 -0.69
N LYS A 3 -27.65 -14.29 -1.92
CA LYS A 3 -27.08 -15.17 -2.95
C LYS A 3 -25.92 -16.06 -2.43
N TRP A 4 -25.12 -15.53 -1.52
CA TRP A 4 -24.00 -16.20 -0.88
C TRP A 4 -24.40 -17.40 -0.01
N LEU A 5 -25.57 -17.35 0.64
CA LEU A 5 -26.07 -18.42 1.49
C LEU A 5 -26.54 -19.62 0.68
N GLU A 6 -27.05 -19.37 -0.53
CA GLU A 6 -27.52 -20.42 -1.43
C GLU A 6 -26.37 -21.19 -2.09
N THR A 7 -25.35 -20.46 -2.55
CA THR A 7 -24.21 -21.06 -3.28
C THR A 7 -23.04 -21.45 -2.36
N ARG A 8 -23.02 -20.97 -1.12
CA ARG A 8 -21.85 -21.01 -0.22
C ARG A 8 -20.60 -20.38 -0.84
N ASP A 9 -20.80 -19.49 -1.80
CA ASP A 9 -19.77 -18.78 -2.55
C ASP A 9 -19.64 -17.37 -1.97
N PHE A 10 -18.78 -17.21 -0.98
CA PHE A 10 -18.55 -15.91 -0.36
C PHE A 10 -17.61 -15.06 -1.21
N PRO A 11 -17.94 -13.76 -1.42
CA PRO A 11 -17.03 -12.85 -2.09
C PRO A 11 -15.79 -12.63 -1.22
N LEU A 12 -14.64 -13.09 -1.69
CA LEU A 12 -13.38 -12.94 -0.98
C LEU A 12 -12.68 -11.67 -1.43
N SER A 13 -12.17 -10.91 -0.48
CA SER A 13 -11.22 -9.82 -0.72
C SER A 13 -10.08 -9.93 0.29
N LEU A 14 -8.87 -9.70 -0.18
CA LEU A 14 -7.70 -9.59 0.68
C LEU A 14 -7.69 -8.22 1.34
N ILE A 15 -7.17 -8.14 2.55
CA ILE A 15 -6.86 -6.89 3.24
C ILE A 15 -5.37 -6.68 3.19
N SER A 16 -4.95 -5.47 2.87
CA SER A 16 -3.55 -5.05 2.84
C SER A 16 -3.39 -3.72 3.57
N ALA A 17 -2.26 -3.51 4.20
CA ALA A 17 -1.92 -2.25 4.85
C ALA A 17 -0.54 -1.78 4.38
N SER A 18 -0.37 -0.47 4.16
CA SER A 18 0.92 0.15 3.86
C SER A 18 1.12 1.43 4.64
N GLY A 19 2.37 1.82 4.86
CA GLY A 19 2.72 2.94 5.73
C GLY A 19 3.66 3.95 5.11
N PHE A 20 3.27 5.22 5.18
CA PHE A 20 4.16 6.36 4.99
C PHE A 20 4.86 6.63 6.33
N VAL A 21 6.06 6.10 6.52
CA VAL A 21 6.80 6.20 7.78
C VAL A 21 7.71 7.43 7.74
N PHE A 22 7.50 8.36 8.65
CA PHE A 22 8.27 9.58 8.76
C PHE A 22 9.29 9.53 9.89
N ARG A 23 10.50 10.01 9.59
CA ARG A 23 11.56 10.35 10.54
C ARG A 23 11.94 11.81 10.33
N GLY A 24 11.33 12.72 11.09
CA GLY A 24 11.42 14.16 10.81
C GLY A 24 10.77 14.49 9.47
N GLU A 25 11.54 15.01 8.52
CA GLU A 25 11.10 15.38 7.17
C GLU A 25 11.39 14.28 6.14
N GLU A 26 12.01 13.19 6.54
CA GLU A 26 12.35 12.08 5.66
C GLU A 26 11.28 10.99 5.70
N LEU A 27 11.01 10.42 4.54
CA LEU A 27 10.05 9.35 4.30
C LEU A 27 10.78 8.04 3.97
N LEU A 28 10.40 6.97 4.67
CA LEU A 28 10.93 5.64 4.44
C LEU A 28 10.42 5.09 3.12
N MET A 29 11.33 4.64 2.28
CA MET A 29 11.02 3.94 1.03
C MET A 29 11.75 2.61 0.94
N ILE A 30 11.11 1.67 0.27
CA ILE A 30 11.66 0.36 -0.07
C ILE A 30 11.63 0.18 -1.58
N ARG A 31 12.59 -0.56 -2.13
CA ARG A 31 12.59 -0.90 -3.54
C ARG A 31 12.39 -2.40 -3.74
N HIS A 32 11.24 -2.76 -4.27
CA HIS A 32 10.97 -4.12 -4.69
C HIS A 32 11.67 -4.46 -6.00
N ARG A 33 12.19 -5.68 -6.12
CA ARG A 33 12.87 -6.15 -7.36
C ARG A 33 12.02 -6.03 -8.62
N LYS A 34 10.70 -6.20 -8.50
CA LYS A 34 9.77 -6.22 -9.66
C LYS A 34 8.87 -5.00 -9.76
N ARG A 35 8.72 -4.21 -8.67
CA ARG A 35 7.72 -3.13 -8.60
C ARG A 35 8.32 -1.73 -8.49
N GLY A 36 9.67 -1.64 -8.37
CA GLY A 36 10.32 -0.37 -8.16
C GLY A 36 10.19 0.17 -6.73
N TRP A 37 10.36 1.47 -6.58
CA TRP A 37 10.27 2.17 -5.31
C TRP A 37 8.81 2.31 -4.85
N SER A 38 8.59 2.05 -3.57
CA SER A 38 7.27 2.12 -2.95
C SER A 38 7.39 2.31 -1.43
N PHE A 39 6.26 2.29 -0.75
CA PHE A 39 6.17 2.35 0.70
C PHE A 39 5.96 0.93 1.26
N PRO A 40 6.52 0.61 2.45
CA PRO A 40 6.41 -0.72 3.02
C PRO A 40 4.95 -1.08 3.32
N GLY A 41 4.63 -2.34 3.11
CA GLY A 41 3.30 -2.88 3.36
C GLY A 41 2.98 -4.13 2.59
N GLY A 42 1.99 -4.86 3.06
CA GLY A 42 1.61 -6.15 2.49
C GLY A 42 0.23 -6.63 2.92
N ILE A 43 -0.03 -7.91 2.70
CA ILE A 43 -1.32 -8.54 2.92
C ILE A 43 -1.40 -9.07 4.35
N ALA A 44 -2.53 -8.81 5.02
CA ALA A 44 -2.79 -9.33 6.35
C ALA A 44 -2.89 -10.87 6.33
N GLU A 45 -2.26 -11.50 7.29
CA GLU A 45 -2.33 -12.93 7.49
C GLU A 45 -3.66 -13.35 8.13
N ARG A 46 -3.96 -14.66 8.10
CA ARG A 46 -5.18 -15.17 8.72
C ARG A 46 -5.18 -14.90 10.22
N GLY A 47 -6.20 -14.17 10.71
CA GLY A 47 -6.35 -13.83 12.13
C GLY A 47 -5.53 -12.63 12.58
N GLU A 48 -4.85 -11.97 11.65
CA GLU A 48 -4.08 -10.75 11.92
C GLU A 48 -4.96 -9.51 11.74
N ASP A 49 -4.88 -8.57 12.67
CA ASP A 49 -5.52 -7.25 12.52
C ASP A 49 -4.68 -6.32 11.62
N VAL A 50 -5.34 -5.30 11.07
CA VAL A 50 -4.74 -4.38 10.10
C VAL A 50 -3.51 -3.64 10.63
N LEU A 51 -3.51 -3.23 11.89
CA LEU A 51 -2.39 -2.48 12.47
C LEU A 51 -1.22 -3.39 12.84
N SER A 52 -1.48 -4.64 13.20
CA SER A 52 -0.46 -5.67 13.37
C SER A 52 0.19 -6.02 12.05
N CYS A 53 -0.60 -6.24 10.99
CA CYS A 53 -0.12 -6.41 9.63
C CYS A 53 0.80 -5.26 9.21
N LEU A 54 0.35 -4.03 9.34
CA LEU A 54 1.12 -2.84 8.98
C LEU A 54 2.50 -2.82 9.65
N LYS A 55 2.54 -3.04 10.96
CA LYS A 55 3.79 -3.03 11.73
C LYS A 55 4.73 -4.17 11.34
N ARG A 56 4.18 -5.38 11.15
CA ARG A 56 4.94 -6.55 10.72
C ARG A 56 5.58 -6.31 9.36
N GLU A 57 4.79 -5.88 8.38
CA GLU A 57 5.27 -5.64 7.02
C GLU A 57 6.34 -4.54 6.97
N ILE A 58 6.14 -3.40 7.68
CA ILE A 58 7.16 -2.35 7.77
C ILE A 58 8.46 -2.93 8.31
N ARG A 59 8.39 -3.74 9.36
CA ARG A 59 9.57 -4.34 9.98
C ARG A 59 10.24 -5.39 9.08
N GLU A 60 9.48 -6.26 8.44
CA GLU A 60 9.99 -7.32 7.55
C GLU A 60 10.65 -6.75 6.30
N GLU A 61 10.06 -5.73 5.69
CA GLU A 61 10.55 -5.14 4.45
C GLU A 61 11.67 -4.11 4.65
N SER A 62 11.75 -3.47 5.82
CA SER A 62 12.69 -2.36 6.03
C SER A 62 13.57 -2.46 7.29
N GLY A 63 13.23 -3.32 8.25
CA GLY A 63 13.88 -3.38 9.56
C GLY A 63 13.46 -2.27 10.53
N ILE A 64 12.50 -1.42 10.14
CA ILE A 64 12.07 -0.24 10.90
C ILE A 64 10.87 -0.58 11.78
N ASP A 65 10.85 -0.05 12.99
CA ASP A 65 9.70 -0.04 13.86
C ASP A 65 8.93 1.27 13.71
N ALA A 66 7.63 1.17 13.47
CA ALA A 66 6.77 2.31 13.23
C ALA A 66 5.51 2.29 14.08
N LYS A 67 5.02 3.47 14.43
CA LYS A 67 3.75 3.67 15.14
C LYS A 67 2.73 4.32 14.20
N PRO A 68 1.63 3.63 13.86
CA PRO A 68 0.55 4.23 13.08
C PRO A 68 -0.03 5.45 13.77
N ARG A 69 -0.27 6.52 13.03
CA ARG A 69 -0.89 7.76 13.49
C ARG A 69 -2.33 7.90 13.04
N TYR A 70 -2.53 7.90 11.72
CA TYR A 70 -3.86 8.05 11.12
C TYR A 70 -3.94 7.37 9.76
N LEU A 71 -5.17 7.02 9.39
CA LEU A 71 -5.52 6.47 8.09
C LEU A 71 -5.62 7.61 7.07
N VAL A 72 -4.92 7.47 5.96
CA VAL A 72 -4.94 8.41 4.83
C VAL A 72 -5.99 8.02 3.82
N GLY A 73 -6.05 6.73 3.46
CA GLY A 73 -6.94 6.31 2.41
C GLY A 73 -7.28 4.82 2.45
N VAL A 74 -8.39 4.51 1.79
CA VAL A 74 -8.89 3.15 1.55
C VAL A 74 -9.10 2.97 0.05
N TYR A 75 -8.37 2.02 -0.54
CA TYR A 75 -8.37 1.78 -1.98
C TYR A 75 -8.74 0.34 -2.26
N GLN A 76 -9.64 0.14 -3.21
CA GLN A 76 -10.08 -1.19 -3.59
C GLN A 76 -9.72 -1.51 -5.03
N ARG A 77 -8.92 -2.53 -5.24
CA ARG A 77 -8.77 -3.17 -6.55
C ARG A 77 -9.90 -4.17 -6.73
N LEU A 78 -10.74 -3.95 -7.75
CA LEU A 78 -11.98 -4.68 -7.96
C LEU A 78 -11.78 -6.05 -8.62
N LYS A 79 -10.71 -6.21 -9.42
CA LYS A 79 -10.43 -7.47 -10.13
C LYS A 79 -9.37 -8.32 -9.44
N ALA A 80 -9.54 -9.60 -9.52
CA ALA A 80 -8.50 -10.56 -9.23
C ALA A 80 -7.27 -10.34 -10.16
N LYS A 81 -6.10 -10.78 -9.74
CA LYS A 81 -4.87 -10.71 -10.54
C LYS A 81 -4.04 -11.99 -10.37
N PRO A 82 -3.18 -12.32 -11.35
CA PRO A 82 -2.20 -13.38 -11.18
C PRO A 82 -1.30 -13.13 -9.96
N GLY A 83 -1.05 -14.17 -9.19
CA GLY A 83 -0.05 -14.15 -8.13
C GLY A 83 1.37 -14.03 -8.69
N TYR A 84 2.32 -13.69 -7.83
CA TYR A 84 3.73 -13.57 -8.17
C TYR A 84 4.60 -14.06 -7.02
N GLY A 85 5.87 -14.35 -7.30
CA GLY A 85 6.79 -14.91 -6.32
C GLY A 85 6.29 -16.23 -5.75
N PRO A 86 6.18 -16.38 -4.42
CA PRO A 86 5.68 -17.61 -3.81
C PRO A 86 4.22 -17.96 -4.18
N LEU A 87 3.47 -17.00 -4.70
CA LEU A 87 2.06 -17.15 -5.11
C LEU A 87 1.90 -17.29 -6.63
N GLU A 88 2.98 -17.51 -7.37
CA GLU A 88 2.92 -17.76 -8.81
C GLU A 88 2.05 -18.99 -9.11
N GLY A 89 1.16 -18.85 -10.08
CA GLY A 89 0.17 -19.89 -10.44
C GLY A 89 -1.16 -19.81 -9.70
N PHE A 90 -1.28 -18.93 -8.70
CA PHE A 90 -2.56 -18.66 -8.03
C PHE A 90 -3.18 -17.37 -8.58
N GLU A 91 -4.51 -17.31 -8.53
CA GLU A 91 -5.24 -16.06 -8.77
C GLU A 91 -5.53 -15.39 -7.42
N LEU A 92 -4.98 -14.20 -7.23
CA LEU A 92 -5.19 -13.42 -6.01
C LEU A 92 -6.53 -12.69 -6.08
N PRO A 93 -7.41 -12.83 -5.08
CA PRO A 93 -8.68 -12.11 -5.01
C PRO A 93 -8.50 -10.60 -5.09
N PRO A 94 -9.60 -9.83 -5.31
CA PRO A 94 -9.61 -8.40 -5.07
C PRO A 94 -8.95 -8.02 -3.75
N VAL A 95 -8.39 -6.83 -3.66
CA VAL A 95 -7.71 -6.38 -2.44
C VAL A 95 -8.24 -5.01 -2.01
N ILE A 96 -8.43 -4.85 -0.71
CA ILE A 96 -8.67 -3.55 -0.05
C ILE A 96 -7.34 -3.15 0.59
N VAL A 97 -6.81 -2.00 0.19
CA VAL A 97 -5.55 -1.44 0.71
C VAL A 97 -5.87 -0.26 1.61
N LEU A 98 -5.36 -0.32 2.83
CA LEU A 98 -5.43 0.78 3.79
C LEU A 98 -4.04 1.42 3.89
N THR A 99 -3.96 2.74 3.69
CA THR A 99 -2.70 3.49 3.76
C THR A 99 -2.68 4.38 4.98
N PHE A 100 -1.58 4.34 5.73
CA PHE A 100 -1.43 5.06 6.99
C PHE A 100 -0.22 5.98 6.97
N VAL A 101 -0.30 7.11 7.67
CA VAL A 101 0.89 7.81 8.13
C VAL A 101 1.35 7.19 9.44
N CYS A 102 2.65 7.00 9.55
CA CYS A 102 3.31 6.38 10.70
C CYS A 102 4.51 7.21 11.15
N ASP A 103 4.80 7.18 12.46
CA ASP A 103 6.02 7.73 13.03
C ASP A 103 7.08 6.64 13.14
N TYR A 104 8.31 6.96 12.80
CA TYR A 104 9.46 6.15 13.16
C TYR A 104 9.62 6.10 14.68
N VAL A 105 9.77 4.91 15.25
CA VAL A 105 9.96 4.72 16.70
C VAL A 105 11.22 3.91 17.03
N GLY A 106 11.85 3.31 16.04
CA GLY A 106 13.07 2.51 16.26
C GLY A 106 13.41 1.63 15.06
N GLY A 107 14.37 0.74 15.26
CA GLY A 107 14.88 -0.15 14.22
C GLY A 107 16.01 0.48 13.41
N LYS A 108 16.55 -0.30 12.49
CA LYS A 108 17.62 0.10 11.59
C LYS A 108 17.32 -0.47 10.20
N GLU A 109 17.61 0.32 9.17
CA GLU A 109 17.41 -0.06 7.77
C GLU A 109 18.08 -1.43 7.52
N THR A 110 17.26 -2.38 7.09
CA THR A 110 17.68 -3.74 6.78
C THR A 110 17.04 -4.17 5.49
N VAL A 111 17.86 -4.56 4.54
CA VAL A 111 17.40 -5.08 3.26
C VAL A 111 16.92 -6.52 3.40
N SER A 112 16.00 -6.94 2.54
CA SER A 112 15.49 -8.29 2.45
C SER A 112 15.67 -8.86 1.04
N GLN A 113 15.35 -10.15 0.85
CA GLN A 113 15.39 -10.74 -0.50
C GLN A 113 14.37 -10.09 -1.44
N GLU A 114 13.24 -9.64 -0.92
CA GLU A 114 12.18 -8.98 -1.69
C GLU A 114 12.47 -7.50 -1.90
N CYS A 115 13.07 -6.85 -0.91
CA CYS A 115 13.40 -5.43 -0.89
C CYS A 115 14.92 -5.23 -0.76
N PRO A 116 15.67 -5.23 -1.88
CA PRO A 116 17.12 -5.09 -1.88
C PRO A 116 17.62 -3.68 -1.53
N ASP A 117 16.75 -2.68 -1.51
CA ASP A 117 17.08 -1.33 -1.10
C ASP A 117 16.02 -0.79 -0.14
N VAL A 118 16.51 -0.14 0.91
CA VAL A 118 15.73 0.55 1.93
C VAL A 118 16.42 1.88 2.22
N ALA A 119 15.73 2.98 2.08
CA ALA A 119 16.32 4.31 2.28
C ALA A 119 15.29 5.34 2.76
N TRP A 120 15.80 6.39 3.36
CA TRP A 120 15.05 7.59 3.73
C TRP A 120 15.25 8.65 2.67
N HIS A 121 14.17 9.26 2.23
CA HIS A 121 14.17 10.26 1.17
C HIS A 121 13.36 11.48 1.57
N THR A 122 13.70 12.63 1.04
CA THR A 122 12.82 13.80 1.08
C THR A 122 11.55 13.52 0.25
N LEU A 123 10.52 14.32 0.45
CA LEU A 123 9.28 14.17 -0.34
C LEU A 123 9.50 14.43 -1.84
N GLU A 124 10.43 15.32 -2.20
CA GLU A 124 10.81 15.61 -3.58
C GLU A 124 11.51 14.40 -4.21
N GLU A 125 12.51 13.83 -3.53
CA GLU A 125 13.20 12.63 -4.00
C GLU A 125 12.23 11.44 -4.13
N ALA A 126 11.35 11.25 -3.13
CA ALA A 126 10.33 10.19 -3.17
C ALA A 126 9.43 10.32 -4.41
N ARG A 127 9.00 11.53 -4.75
CA ARG A 127 8.17 11.80 -5.93
C ARG A 127 8.87 11.44 -7.24
N GLU A 128 10.18 11.66 -7.33
CA GLU A 128 10.97 11.33 -8.54
C GLU A 128 11.24 9.83 -8.67
N LEU A 129 11.26 9.09 -7.57
CA LEU A 129 11.58 7.67 -7.54
C LEU A 129 10.38 6.75 -7.83
N ILE A 130 9.16 7.21 -7.53
CA ILE A 130 7.95 6.40 -7.72
C ILE A 130 7.46 6.48 -9.17
N ASP A 131 7.16 5.33 -9.75
CA ASP A 131 6.66 5.21 -11.13
C ASP A 131 5.35 4.39 -11.25
N ASP A 132 4.97 3.66 -10.18
CA ASP A 132 3.74 2.89 -10.16
C ASP A 132 2.52 3.81 -9.94
N PRO A 133 1.49 3.79 -10.81
CA PRO A 133 0.34 4.68 -10.71
C PRO A 133 -0.41 4.60 -9.39
N PHE A 134 -0.46 3.42 -8.75
CA PHE A 134 -1.09 3.26 -7.44
C PHE A 134 -0.25 3.91 -6.34
N VAL A 135 1.07 3.75 -6.39
CA VAL A 135 1.99 4.37 -5.43
C VAL A 135 1.94 5.89 -5.55
N ILE A 136 1.94 6.42 -6.79
CA ILE A 136 1.79 7.86 -7.07
C ILE A 136 0.48 8.37 -6.49
N LYS A 137 -0.65 7.71 -6.80
CA LYS A 137 -1.98 8.14 -6.31
C LYS A 137 -2.02 8.22 -4.78
N THR A 138 -1.58 7.17 -4.10
CA THR A 138 -1.61 7.13 -2.62
C THR A 138 -0.65 8.13 -1.99
N PHE A 139 0.48 8.41 -2.62
CA PHE A 139 1.43 9.42 -2.20
C PHE A 139 0.86 10.84 -2.34
N GLU A 140 0.24 11.17 -3.48
CA GLU A 140 -0.43 12.46 -3.67
C GLU A 140 -1.60 12.67 -2.69
N ASP A 141 -2.36 11.63 -2.39
CA ASP A 141 -3.43 11.69 -1.39
C ASP A 141 -2.86 11.92 0.02
N MET A 142 -1.71 11.35 0.34
CA MET A 142 -1.01 11.60 1.60
C MET A 142 -0.53 13.06 1.68
N LEU A 143 0.04 13.60 0.60
CA LEU A 143 0.49 15.00 0.55
C LEU A 143 -0.68 16.00 0.67
N GLY A 144 -1.81 15.68 0.07
CA GLY A 144 -3.02 16.50 0.11
C GLY A 144 -3.94 16.24 1.30
N PHE A 145 -3.53 15.40 2.28
CA PHE A 145 -4.39 14.98 3.36
C PHE A 145 -4.82 16.16 4.25
N ASP A 146 -6.12 16.41 4.30
CA ASP A 146 -6.76 17.51 5.01
C ASP A 146 -7.52 17.06 6.29
N GLY A 147 -7.37 15.78 6.68
CA GLY A 147 -8.11 15.15 7.78
C GLY A 147 -9.26 14.27 7.31
N ASN A 148 -9.61 14.30 6.04
CA ASN A 148 -10.62 13.42 5.44
C ASN A 148 -9.95 12.21 4.77
N VAL A 149 -10.45 11.02 5.06
CA VAL A 149 -9.93 9.78 4.47
C VAL A 149 -10.26 9.75 2.98
N CYS A 150 -9.25 9.51 2.16
CA CYS A 150 -9.43 9.34 0.72
C CYS A 150 -9.99 7.95 0.39
N PHE A 151 -10.85 7.88 -0.62
CA PHE A 151 -11.40 6.62 -1.11
C PHE A 151 -11.15 6.48 -2.60
N GLY A 152 -10.79 5.27 -3.04
CA GLY A 152 -10.60 4.98 -4.45
C GLY A 152 -10.93 3.53 -4.78
N SER A 153 -11.43 3.31 -6.01
CA SER A 153 -11.58 1.95 -6.55
C SER A 153 -11.08 1.92 -7.98
N PHE A 154 -10.50 0.82 -8.40
CA PHE A 154 -9.91 0.66 -9.72
C PHE A 154 -9.94 -0.79 -10.18
N GLU A 155 -10.05 -1.02 -11.46
CA GLU A 155 -9.88 -2.32 -12.07
C GLU A 155 -8.43 -2.55 -12.51
N LYS A 156 -7.81 -1.52 -13.08
CA LYS A 156 -6.42 -1.48 -13.50
C LYS A 156 -5.72 -0.28 -12.88
N LYS A 157 -4.41 -0.35 -12.69
CA LYS A 157 -3.63 0.74 -12.09
C LYS A 157 -3.68 2.03 -12.92
N GLU A 158 -3.78 1.90 -14.23
CA GLU A 158 -3.87 3.01 -15.17
C GLU A 158 -5.14 3.86 -14.96
N ASP A 159 -6.20 3.27 -14.38
CA ASP A 159 -7.45 3.98 -14.04
C ASP A 159 -7.23 5.02 -12.91
N LEU A 160 -6.10 4.94 -12.21
CA LEU A 160 -5.75 5.84 -11.11
C LEU A 160 -4.93 7.07 -11.55
N CYS A 161 -4.47 7.10 -12.80
CA CYS A 161 -3.87 8.31 -13.35
C CYS A 161 -4.93 9.42 -13.31
N PRO A 162 -4.62 10.64 -12.80
CA PRO A 162 -5.55 11.74 -12.87
C PRO A 162 -5.91 11.94 -14.34
N ALA A 163 -7.17 11.71 -14.68
CA ALA A 163 -7.72 12.21 -15.94
C ALA A 163 -7.43 13.70 -15.94
N ASP A 164 -6.83 14.19 -17.03
CA ASP A 164 -6.55 15.60 -17.22
C ASP A 164 -7.71 16.42 -16.69
N GLN A 165 -7.44 17.30 -15.71
CA GLN A 165 -8.44 18.25 -15.21
C GLN A 165 -8.67 19.34 -16.28
N ASN A 166 -9.09 18.92 -17.47
CA ASN A 166 -9.56 19.76 -18.57
C ASN A 166 -10.87 19.21 -19.12
N GLY A 167 -11.87 19.17 -18.27
CA GLY A 167 -13.27 18.96 -18.62
C GLY A 167 -14.09 20.08 -18.03
N LYS A 168 -13.97 21.27 -18.61
CA LYS A 168 -15.00 22.30 -18.48
C LYS A 168 -16.30 21.75 -19.03
N THR A 169 -17.33 21.68 -18.22
CA THR A 169 -18.67 22.30 -18.46
C THR A 169 -19.40 22.33 -17.15
#